data_d364e08b0473da08122b9134613ab841
#
_entry.id   d364e08b0473da08122b9134613ab841
#
_cell.length_a   1.000
_cell.length_b   1.000
_cell.length_c   1.000
_cell.angle_alpha   90.00
_cell.angle_beta   90.00
_cell.angle_gamma   90.00
#
_symmetry.space_group_name_H-M   'P 1'
#
loop_
_entity.id
_entity.type
_entity.pdbx_description
1 polymer ?
#
loop_
_entity_poly.entity_id
_entity_poly.type
_entity_poly.pdbx_seq_one_letter_code
_entity_poly.pdbx_strand_id
1 'polypeptide(L)'
;MKNDKISILLVFVIIISLFAGCAPQDSTVSSTAPTDDYIDDGVFRPKFRMVVCSDIHITEETNIRTQRLRNMLKQMNDYAASNPDNYNKIDAICIAGDIGHDGTVEQWSLAKKVLDEGMSEETQLVITTGNHDHYAFPQTAKQEFEKIFGADVAQQHIQIGGYHFITVNFDIEGWDCTENVPIWLDTELAKATEEAGTNEPIFVLQHIGNQDTLLGTCSHFLSGTCNKLNAVLSKYPNVVDFSGHTHYLQNDQCAIHQKDFTSIGTGTLNYTMRQYNGPEEIPIENKNEVSQVWVIEMDGRHKMRLKVWDVLQEKFLGEDRYIEAYSKDSFIYTEDRFTSEDLFFPEGAVPEVTYVTSDSVALEFPRTAPESLNGRVYRVDIWTADGTVVDGKLIGINYFDGKYDEKVSVEFTGLEPKTEYKAKVFAVNGVYCVDVADFTKTFYSAPIEVTFKTK
;
A
#
# COMPACT_ATOMS: atom_id res chain seq x y z
N MET A 1 -28.20 4.21 -76.67
CA MET A 1 -29.23 5.25 -77.01
C MET A 1 -29.58 5.97 -75.73
N LYS A 2 -29.38 7.28 -75.79
CA LYS A 2 -29.84 8.40 -74.99
C LYS A 2 -29.52 8.38 -73.44
N ASN A 3 -28.59 9.28 -73.17
CA ASN A 3 -28.33 10.00 -71.95
C ASN A 3 -29.56 10.84 -71.53
N ASP A 4 -29.84 10.91 -70.27
CA ASP A 4 -30.48 12.08 -69.66
C ASP A 4 -29.76 12.48 -68.38
N LYS A 5 -29.05 13.59 -68.46
CA LYS A 5 -28.43 14.30 -67.29
C LYS A 5 -29.50 15.15 -66.63
N ILE A 6 -29.74 14.94 -65.37
CA ILE A 6 -30.52 15.88 -64.53
C ILE A 6 -29.54 16.71 -63.74
N SER A 7 -29.46 17.98 -64.06
CA SER A 7 -28.74 19.02 -63.29
C SER A 7 -29.61 19.49 -62.12
N ILE A 8 -29.13 19.33 -60.89
CA ILE A 8 -29.75 19.93 -59.72
C ILE A 8 -29.09 21.28 -59.45
N LEU A 9 -29.91 22.33 -59.61
CA LEU A 9 -29.54 23.71 -59.32
C LEU A 9 -29.61 23.96 -57.81
N LEU A 10 -28.46 24.23 -57.17
CA LEU A 10 -28.42 24.62 -55.74
C LEU A 10 -28.70 26.12 -55.65
N VAL A 11 -29.83 26.46 -55.04
CA VAL A 11 -30.18 27.86 -54.70
C VAL A 11 -29.60 28.14 -53.31
N PHE A 12 -28.60 29.01 -53.23
CA PHE A 12 -28.11 29.57 -51.96
C PHE A 12 -29.04 30.72 -51.56
N VAL A 13 -29.78 30.54 -50.47
CA VAL A 13 -30.47 31.63 -49.77
C VAL A 13 -29.53 32.17 -48.72
N ILE A 14 -29.00 33.37 -48.92
CA ILE A 14 -28.23 34.09 -47.89
C ILE A 14 -29.27 34.82 -47.01
N ILE A 15 -29.40 34.33 -45.77
CA ILE A 15 -30.13 35.08 -44.72
C ILE A 15 -29.08 35.90 -43.96
N ILE A 16 -29.08 37.21 -44.17
CA ILE A 16 -28.31 38.15 -43.36
C ILE A 16 -29.18 38.49 -42.14
N SER A 17 -28.86 37.90 -41.02
CA SER A 17 -29.40 38.32 -39.70
C SER A 17 -28.44 39.31 -39.05
N LEU A 18 -28.90 40.52 -38.94
CA LEU A 18 -28.29 41.59 -38.15
C LEU A 18 -28.34 41.18 -36.67
N PHE A 19 -27.21 40.78 -36.13
CA PHE A 19 -27.03 40.73 -34.66
C PHE A 19 -26.35 42.02 -34.20
N ALA A 20 -27.10 42.80 -33.42
CA ALA A 20 -26.57 43.91 -32.68
C ALA A 20 -25.53 43.40 -31.65
N GLY A 21 -24.40 44.08 -31.60
CA GLY A 21 -23.28 43.69 -30.75
C GLY A 21 -23.62 43.75 -29.27
N CYS A 22 -23.46 42.60 -28.59
CA CYS A 22 -23.08 42.57 -27.20
C CYS A 22 -21.60 42.19 -27.18
N ALA A 23 -20.77 43.08 -26.69
CA ALA A 23 -19.38 42.79 -26.38
C ALA A 23 -19.28 41.60 -25.39
N PRO A 24 -18.38 40.66 -25.55
CA PRO A 24 -18.14 39.68 -24.50
C PRO A 24 -17.60 40.44 -23.29
N GLN A 25 -18.33 40.34 -22.16
CA GLN A 25 -17.75 40.61 -20.86
C GLN A 25 -16.65 39.55 -20.63
N ASP A 26 -15.41 40.00 -20.62
CA ASP A 26 -14.28 39.27 -20.05
C ASP A 26 -14.62 39.00 -18.57
N SER A 27 -15.22 37.83 -18.33
CA SER A 27 -15.20 37.24 -17.00
C SER A 27 -13.84 36.59 -16.80
N THR A 28 -12.82 37.40 -16.53
CA THR A 28 -11.64 36.94 -15.80
C THR A 28 -12.16 36.52 -14.43
N VAL A 29 -12.52 35.23 -14.29
CA VAL A 29 -12.56 34.58 -12.99
C VAL A 29 -11.11 34.55 -12.55
N SER A 30 -10.71 35.59 -11.82
CA SER A 30 -9.52 35.57 -11.00
C SER A 30 -9.71 34.43 -10.01
N SER A 31 -9.12 33.27 -10.28
CA SER A 31 -8.87 32.29 -9.25
C SER A 31 -7.80 32.88 -8.32
N THR A 32 -8.21 33.73 -7.44
CA THR A 32 -7.42 34.00 -6.24
C THR A 32 -7.50 32.73 -5.41
N ALA A 33 -6.53 31.84 -5.60
CA ALA A 33 -6.19 30.91 -4.55
C ALA A 33 -6.12 31.73 -3.24
N PRO A 34 -6.69 31.25 -2.14
CA PRO A 34 -6.58 31.95 -0.88
C PRO A 34 -5.07 32.13 -0.60
N THR A 35 -4.59 33.37 -0.61
CA THR A 35 -3.30 33.71 -0.04
C THR A 35 -3.45 33.59 1.47
N ASP A 36 -3.46 32.36 1.95
CA ASP A 36 -3.29 32.09 3.37
C ASP A 36 -1.87 32.60 3.71
N ASP A 37 -1.78 33.48 4.69
CA ASP A 37 -0.50 33.94 5.25
C ASP A 37 0.20 32.71 5.87
N TYR A 38 0.92 31.94 5.02
CA TYR A 38 1.70 30.80 5.48
C TYR A 38 2.84 31.30 6.34
N ILE A 39 2.80 30.99 7.62
CA ILE A 39 3.89 31.27 8.54
C ILE A 39 4.87 30.10 8.48
N ASP A 40 6.04 30.30 7.91
CA ASP A 40 7.13 29.31 7.91
C ASP A 40 7.86 29.32 9.28
N ASP A 41 7.21 28.72 10.26
CA ASP A 41 7.75 28.54 11.61
C ASP A 41 8.16 27.06 11.86
N GLY A 42 8.20 26.24 10.82
CA GLY A 42 8.53 24.82 10.88
C GLY A 42 7.39 23.94 11.44
N VAL A 43 6.23 24.51 11.75
CA VAL A 43 5.09 23.76 12.28
C VAL A 43 4.24 23.23 11.12
N PHE A 44 4.00 21.92 11.08
CA PHE A 44 3.11 21.30 10.11
C PHE A 44 1.65 21.65 10.45
N ARG A 45 0.92 22.21 9.50
CA ARG A 45 -0.51 22.56 9.65
C ARG A 45 -1.29 21.96 8.51
N PRO A 46 -2.10 20.91 8.76
CA PRO A 46 -2.87 20.28 7.71
C PRO A 46 -3.91 21.25 7.12
N LYS A 47 -4.04 21.17 5.81
CA LYS A 47 -5.07 21.85 4.99
C LYS A 47 -5.95 20.83 4.27
N PHE A 48 -5.53 19.58 4.28
CA PHE A 48 -6.25 18.46 3.72
C PHE A 48 -5.89 17.20 4.53
N ARG A 49 -6.86 16.33 4.76
CA ARG A 49 -6.66 15.04 5.44
C ARG A 49 -7.43 13.94 4.76
N MET A 50 -6.75 12.84 4.46
CA MET A 50 -7.40 11.63 3.94
C MET A 50 -7.02 10.40 4.76
N VAL A 51 -7.92 9.40 4.74
CA VAL A 51 -7.68 8.07 5.28
C VAL A 51 -7.52 7.11 4.12
N VAL A 52 -6.45 6.32 4.09
CA VAL A 52 -6.17 5.39 2.99
C VAL A 52 -6.04 3.97 3.53
N CYS A 53 -6.79 3.05 2.94
CA CYS A 53 -6.79 1.62 3.29
C CYS A 53 -7.13 0.75 2.08
N SER A 54 -7.11 -0.57 2.27
CA SER A 54 -7.56 -1.58 1.31
C SER A 54 -7.87 -2.91 2.02
N ASP A 55 -8.16 -3.95 1.25
CA ASP A 55 -8.23 -5.33 1.72
C ASP A 55 -9.17 -5.49 2.94
N ILE A 56 -10.38 -4.94 2.79
CA ILE A 56 -11.44 -5.00 3.81
C ILE A 56 -12.01 -6.41 3.87
N HIS A 57 -12.21 -7.04 2.70
CA HIS A 57 -12.77 -8.39 2.55
C HIS A 57 -14.06 -8.60 3.34
N ILE A 58 -14.99 -7.67 3.25
CA ILE A 58 -16.27 -7.75 3.95
C ILE A 58 -17.03 -9.03 3.54
N THR A 59 -17.67 -9.69 4.49
CA THR A 59 -18.47 -10.90 4.23
C THR A 59 -19.92 -10.71 4.64
N GLU A 60 -20.19 -10.57 5.94
CA GLU A 60 -21.53 -10.45 6.51
C GLU A 60 -21.57 -9.42 7.66
N GLU A 61 -22.74 -8.98 8.05
CA GLU A 61 -22.97 -7.92 9.04
C GLU A 61 -22.27 -8.18 10.39
N THR A 62 -22.27 -9.42 10.86
CA THR A 62 -21.74 -9.81 12.17
C THR A 62 -20.25 -10.17 12.15
N ASN A 63 -19.62 -10.23 10.98
CA ASN A 63 -18.23 -10.61 10.84
C ASN A 63 -17.30 -9.54 11.39
N ILE A 64 -16.16 -9.98 11.94
CA ILE A 64 -15.12 -9.09 12.49
C ILE A 64 -14.61 -8.09 11.44
N ARG A 65 -14.56 -8.46 10.16
CA ARG A 65 -14.12 -7.60 9.05
C ARG A 65 -15.04 -6.39 8.90
N THR A 66 -16.36 -6.60 8.96
CA THR A 66 -17.37 -5.53 8.95
C THR A 66 -17.23 -4.63 10.17
N GLN A 67 -16.97 -5.21 11.34
CA GLN A 67 -16.77 -4.44 12.56
C GLN A 67 -15.48 -3.59 12.50
N ARG A 68 -14.41 -4.09 11.90
CA ARG A 68 -13.18 -3.32 11.70
C ARG A 68 -13.41 -2.08 10.83
N LEU A 69 -14.17 -2.21 9.74
CA LEU A 69 -14.54 -1.07 8.91
C LEU A 69 -15.37 -0.04 9.72
N ARG A 70 -16.37 -0.48 10.49
CA ARG A 70 -17.16 0.40 11.37
C ARG A 70 -16.28 1.10 12.42
N ASN A 71 -15.40 0.36 13.06
CA ASN A 71 -14.49 0.89 14.06
C ASN A 71 -13.54 1.92 13.45
N MET A 72 -12.97 1.64 12.29
CA MET A 72 -12.11 2.56 11.56
C MET A 72 -12.82 3.88 11.30
N LEU A 73 -14.03 3.84 10.73
CA LEU A 73 -14.82 5.04 10.42
C LEU A 73 -15.13 5.85 11.69
N LYS A 74 -15.57 5.18 12.74
CA LYS A 74 -15.83 5.82 14.04
C LYS A 74 -14.57 6.48 14.60
N GLN A 75 -13.46 5.76 14.66
CA GLN A 75 -12.20 6.24 15.24
C GLN A 75 -11.64 7.43 14.43
N MET A 76 -11.77 7.42 13.11
CA MET A 76 -11.32 8.52 12.26
C MET A 76 -12.20 9.77 12.44
N ASN A 77 -13.51 9.61 12.60
CA ASN A 77 -14.39 10.71 12.95
C ASN A 77 -14.07 11.28 14.35
N ASP A 78 -13.84 10.42 15.34
CA ASP A 78 -13.45 10.84 16.70
C ASP A 78 -12.09 11.57 16.67
N TYR A 79 -11.14 11.08 15.89
CA TYR A 79 -9.85 11.73 15.67
C TYR A 79 -10.03 13.12 15.04
N ALA A 80 -10.79 13.24 13.96
CA ALA A 80 -11.08 14.54 13.34
C ALA A 80 -11.77 15.49 14.31
N ALA A 81 -12.79 15.01 15.05
CA ALA A 81 -13.53 15.79 16.03
C ALA A 81 -12.65 16.30 17.20
N SER A 82 -11.57 15.59 17.52
CA SER A 82 -10.58 16.06 18.50
C SER A 82 -9.79 17.28 18.02
N ASN A 83 -9.96 17.69 16.75
CA ASN A 83 -9.37 18.86 16.12
C ASN A 83 -7.83 18.89 16.19
N PRO A 84 -7.13 17.78 15.86
CA PRO A 84 -5.68 17.76 15.93
C PRO A 84 -5.10 18.74 14.92
N ASP A 85 -4.08 19.47 15.33
CA ASP A 85 -3.39 20.49 14.53
C ASP A 85 -4.35 21.59 13.98
N ASN A 86 -5.50 21.85 14.64
CA ASN A 86 -6.55 22.78 14.21
C ASN A 86 -7.20 22.43 12.86
N TYR A 87 -7.30 21.12 12.56
CA TYR A 87 -7.99 20.61 11.39
C TYR A 87 -8.95 19.48 11.78
N ASN A 88 -10.24 19.73 11.70
CA ASN A 88 -11.30 18.91 12.34
C ASN A 88 -12.12 18.06 11.37
N LYS A 89 -11.62 17.76 10.19
CA LYS A 89 -12.34 16.95 9.20
C LYS A 89 -11.45 15.90 8.53
N ILE A 90 -12.09 14.94 7.88
CA ILE A 90 -11.55 14.02 6.89
C ILE A 90 -12.11 14.44 5.53
N ASP A 91 -11.26 14.85 4.60
CA ASP A 91 -11.70 15.29 3.27
C ASP A 91 -11.99 14.11 2.35
N ALA A 92 -11.23 13.01 2.48
CA ALA A 92 -11.42 11.82 1.67
C ALA A 92 -11.18 10.52 2.46
N ILE A 93 -11.91 9.47 2.11
CA ILE A 93 -11.60 8.09 2.44
C ILE A 93 -11.29 7.37 1.13
N CYS A 94 -10.08 6.83 1.04
CA CYS A 94 -9.54 6.19 -0.14
C CYS A 94 -9.41 4.68 0.10
N ILE A 95 -10.03 3.86 -0.75
CA ILE A 95 -10.04 2.40 -0.60
C ILE A 95 -9.50 1.76 -1.88
N ALA A 96 -8.31 1.17 -1.79
CA ALA A 96 -7.59 0.61 -2.92
C ALA A 96 -7.94 -0.88 -3.15
N GLY A 97 -9.23 -1.18 -3.30
CA GLY A 97 -9.72 -2.51 -3.71
C GLY A 97 -9.89 -3.53 -2.59
N ASP A 98 -10.36 -4.72 -3.00
CA ASP A 98 -10.70 -5.87 -2.15
C ASP A 98 -11.71 -5.51 -1.05
N ILE A 99 -12.82 -4.90 -1.49
CA ILE A 99 -13.93 -4.47 -0.63
C ILE A 99 -14.72 -5.70 -0.17
N GLY A 100 -15.20 -6.51 -1.11
CA GLY A 100 -15.86 -7.79 -0.86
C GLY A 100 -14.87 -8.94 -0.77
N HIS A 101 -15.16 -9.96 0.03
CA HIS A 101 -14.33 -11.16 0.07
C HIS A 101 -14.51 -12.04 -1.17
N ASP A 102 -15.71 -12.10 -1.69
CA ASP A 102 -16.08 -12.91 -2.84
C ASP A 102 -16.62 -12.04 -3.99
N GLY A 103 -16.64 -10.72 -3.84
CA GLY A 103 -17.13 -9.79 -4.86
C GLY A 103 -18.61 -9.91 -5.16
N THR A 104 -19.46 -10.19 -4.16
CA THR A 104 -20.91 -10.32 -4.35
C THR A 104 -21.63 -8.99 -4.14
N VAL A 105 -22.80 -8.84 -4.76
CA VAL A 105 -23.68 -7.68 -4.61
C VAL A 105 -24.05 -7.42 -3.14
N GLU A 106 -24.27 -8.50 -2.37
CA GLU A 106 -24.61 -8.43 -0.95
C GLU A 106 -23.45 -7.86 -0.13
N GLN A 107 -22.21 -8.30 -0.41
CA GLN A 107 -21.01 -7.81 0.28
C GLN A 107 -20.76 -6.34 -0.05
N TRP A 108 -20.83 -5.94 -1.31
CA TRP A 108 -20.69 -4.54 -1.71
C TRP A 108 -21.79 -3.64 -1.16
N SER A 109 -23.05 -4.12 -1.16
CA SER A 109 -24.16 -3.38 -0.59
C SER A 109 -24.00 -3.19 0.92
N LEU A 110 -23.45 -4.19 1.61
CA LEU A 110 -23.13 -4.08 3.03
C LEU A 110 -21.98 -3.09 3.26
N ALA A 111 -20.92 -3.15 2.46
CA ALA A 111 -19.82 -2.17 2.55
C ALA A 111 -20.32 -0.75 2.32
N LYS A 112 -21.12 -0.54 1.27
CA LYS A 112 -21.75 0.77 0.97
C LYS A 112 -22.60 1.28 2.12
N LYS A 113 -23.44 0.42 2.70
CA LYS A 113 -24.25 0.76 3.88
C LYS A 113 -23.37 1.21 5.04
N VAL A 114 -22.30 0.47 5.36
CA VAL A 114 -21.39 0.80 6.46
C VAL A 114 -20.67 2.13 6.20
N LEU A 115 -20.24 2.37 4.98
CA LEU A 115 -19.62 3.64 4.58
C LEU A 115 -20.61 4.80 4.69
N ASP A 116 -21.83 4.66 4.17
CA ASP A 116 -22.87 5.69 4.23
C ASP A 116 -23.28 6.03 5.67
N GLU A 117 -23.31 5.03 6.56
CA GLU A 117 -23.62 5.21 7.98
C GLU A 117 -22.48 5.86 8.78
N GLY A 118 -21.23 5.61 8.36
CA GLY A 118 -20.03 5.96 9.13
C GLY A 118 -19.24 7.15 8.60
N MET A 119 -19.40 7.55 7.35
CA MET A 119 -18.72 8.71 6.78
C MET A 119 -19.46 10.01 7.14
N SER A 120 -18.71 11.09 7.31
CA SER A 120 -19.28 12.44 7.40
C SER A 120 -19.81 12.88 6.03
N GLU A 121 -20.85 13.74 6.01
CA GLU A 121 -21.41 14.29 4.77
C GLU A 121 -20.38 15.09 3.94
N GLU A 122 -19.36 15.64 4.57
CA GLU A 122 -18.30 16.41 3.90
C GLU A 122 -17.17 15.51 3.35
N THR A 123 -17.10 14.25 3.77
CA THR A 123 -16.04 13.31 3.38
C THR A 123 -16.37 12.67 2.03
N GLN A 124 -15.45 12.73 1.08
CA GLN A 124 -15.62 12.08 -0.21
C GLN A 124 -15.03 10.67 -0.23
N LEU A 125 -15.71 9.74 -0.89
CA LEU A 125 -15.24 8.37 -1.10
C LEU A 125 -14.49 8.28 -2.42
N VAL A 126 -13.25 7.78 -2.36
CA VAL A 126 -12.42 7.42 -3.52
C VAL A 126 -12.17 5.92 -3.43
N ILE A 127 -12.72 5.14 -4.36
CA ILE A 127 -12.73 3.69 -4.24
C ILE A 127 -12.52 3.03 -5.61
N THR A 128 -11.78 1.93 -5.63
CA THR A 128 -11.62 1.08 -6.80
C THR A 128 -11.83 -0.39 -6.44
N THR A 129 -11.82 -1.29 -7.42
CA THR A 129 -11.96 -2.73 -7.20
C THR A 129 -10.61 -3.41 -7.04
N GLY A 130 -10.60 -4.56 -6.34
CA GLY A 130 -9.47 -5.49 -6.28
C GLY A 130 -9.81 -6.85 -6.90
N ASN A 131 -8.90 -7.82 -6.81
CA ASN A 131 -9.11 -9.12 -7.42
C ASN A 131 -10.25 -9.91 -6.76
N HIS A 132 -10.45 -9.78 -5.46
CA HIS A 132 -11.58 -10.41 -4.77
C HIS A 132 -12.92 -9.84 -5.21
N ASP A 133 -12.99 -8.58 -5.56
CA ASP A 133 -14.20 -7.96 -6.09
C ASP A 133 -14.62 -8.52 -7.46
N HIS A 134 -13.72 -9.23 -8.15
CA HIS A 134 -14.01 -9.85 -9.44
C HIS A 134 -14.39 -11.33 -9.36
N TYR A 135 -14.37 -11.98 -8.20
CA TYR A 135 -14.60 -13.43 -8.11
C TYR A 135 -16.02 -13.84 -8.50
N ALA A 136 -17.05 -13.15 -8.01
CA ALA A 136 -18.43 -13.48 -8.37
C ALA A 136 -18.81 -13.08 -9.81
N PHE A 137 -18.20 -12.02 -10.35
CA PHE A 137 -18.52 -11.46 -11.66
C PHE A 137 -17.28 -11.17 -12.49
N PRO A 138 -16.50 -12.19 -12.90
CA PRO A 138 -15.18 -11.97 -13.51
C PRO A 138 -15.12 -11.01 -14.70
N GLN A 139 -16.21 -10.91 -15.49
CA GLN A 139 -16.26 -10.07 -16.68
C GLN A 139 -17.06 -8.78 -16.51
N THR A 140 -17.89 -8.68 -15.47
CA THR A 140 -18.80 -7.55 -15.28
C THR A 140 -18.69 -6.92 -13.90
N ALA A 141 -17.66 -7.27 -13.12
CA ALA A 141 -17.48 -6.79 -11.76
C ALA A 141 -17.50 -5.27 -11.68
N LYS A 142 -16.78 -4.57 -12.55
CA LYS A 142 -16.79 -3.10 -12.61
C LYS A 142 -18.21 -2.56 -12.73
N GLN A 143 -18.99 -3.08 -13.68
CA GLN A 143 -20.36 -2.60 -13.92
C GLN A 143 -21.30 -2.92 -12.75
N GLU A 144 -21.19 -4.09 -12.14
CA GLU A 144 -22.00 -4.45 -10.97
C GLU A 144 -21.62 -3.62 -9.74
N PHE A 145 -20.33 -3.40 -9.53
CA PHE A 145 -19.79 -2.56 -8.48
C PHE A 145 -20.28 -1.10 -8.61
N GLU A 146 -20.21 -0.54 -9.81
CA GLU A 146 -20.62 0.83 -10.10
C GLU A 146 -22.12 1.06 -9.96
N LYS A 147 -22.97 0.03 -10.09
CA LYS A 147 -24.41 0.14 -9.76
C LYS A 147 -24.64 0.43 -8.28
N ILE A 148 -23.71 0.04 -7.41
CA ILE A 148 -23.82 0.17 -5.95
C ILE A 148 -23.12 1.45 -5.47
N PHE A 149 -21.89 1.68 -5.92
CA PHE A 149 -21.07 2.78 -5.44
C PHE A 149 -21.17 4.06 -6.26
N GLY A 150 -21.67 3.99 -7.47
CA GLY A 150 -21.86 5.12 -8.40
C GLY A 150 -21.17 4.87 -9.74
N ALA A 151 -21.64 5.56 -10.76
CA ALA A 151 -21.11 5.45 -12.12
C ALA A 151 -19.63 5.88 -12.17
N ASP A 152 -18.83 5.14 -12.89
CA ASP A 152 -17.41 5.36 -13.17
C ASP A 152 -16.48 5.37 -11.93
N VAL A 153 -17.01 5.15 -10.71
CA VAL A 153 -16.27 5.28 -9.44
C VAL A 153 -15.01 4.40 -9.37
N ALA A 154 -15.04 3.24 -10.01
CA ALA A 154 -13.90 2.31 -10.02
C ALA A 154 -12.76 2.76 -10.96
N GLN A 155 -13.06 3.62 -11.94
CA GLN A 155 -12.09 4.18 -12.87
C GLN A 155 -12.47 5.60 -13.24
N GLN A 156 -11.97 6.58 -12.51
CA GLN A 156 -12.31 7.99 -12.67
C GLN A 156 -11.12 8.90 -12.37
N HIS A 157 -11.24 10.16 -12.78
CA HIS A 157 -10.37 11.24 -12.39
C HIS A 157 -11.23 12.37 -11.78
N ILE A 158 -11.00 12.69 -10.52
CA ILE A 158 -11.73 13.71 -9.76
C ILE A 158 -10.76 14.61 -9.00
N GLN A 159 -11.26 15.76 -8.54
CA GLN A 159 -10.50 16.65 -7.64
C GLN A 159 -11.22 16.77 -6.29
N ILE A 160 -10.44 16.69 -5.20
CA ILE A 160 -10.91 16.87 -3.84
C ILE A 160 -9.92 17.79 -3.11
N GLY A 161 -10.42 18.91 -2.57
CA GLY A 161 -9.57 19.86 -1.86
C GLY A 161 -8.46 20.48 -2.70
N GLY A 162 -8.61 20.48 -4.02
CA GLY A 162 -7.60 20.94 -4.98
C GLY A 162 -6.69 19.82 -5.53
N TYR A 163 -6.61 18.67 -4.89
CA TYR A 163 -5.77 17.55 -5.30
C TYR A 163 -6.47 16.63 -6.31
N HIS A 164 -5.70 16.11 -7.26
CA HIS A 164 -6.16 15.14 -8.25
C HIS A 164 -6.13 13.72 -7.70
N PHE A 165 -7.24 12.99 -7.89
CA PHE A 165 -7.40 11.58 -7.54
C PHE A 165 -7.81 10.80 -8.78
N ILE A 166 -7.05 9.76 -9.10
CA ILE A 166 -7.29 8.88 -10.25
C ILE A 166 -7.43 7.46 -9.73
N THR A 167 -8.60 6.85 -9.89
CA THR A 167 -8.80 5.44 -9.56
C THR A 167 -8.59 4.58 -10.79
N VAL A 168 -7.93 3.44 -10.65
CA VAL A 168 -7.67 2.48 -11.72
C VAL A 168 -8.34 1.17 -11.36
N ASN A 169 -9.36 0.79 -12.15
CA ASN A 169 -10.06 -0.47 -11.95
C ASN A 169 -9.14 -1.66 -12.15
N PHE A 170 -9.24 -2.66 -11.26
CA PHE A 170 -8.60 -3.96 -11.46
C PHE A 170 -9.23 -4.66 -12.68
N ASP A 171 -8.40 -5.26 -13.54
CA ASP A 171 -8.83 -6.03 -14.69
C ASP A 171 -8.22 -7.43 -14.64
N ILE A 172 -9.07 -8.44 -14.85
CA ILE A 172 -8.71 -9.85 -14.65
C ILE A 172 -7.90 -10.45 -15.81
N GLU A 173 -7.85 -9.85 -16.99
CA GLU A 173 -7.16 -10.46 -18.12
C GLU A 173 -5.65 -10.63 -17.86
N GLY A 174 -5.33 -11.78 -17.22
CA GLY A 174 -3.94 -12.19 -16.98
C GLY A 174 -3.23 -11.47 -15.84
N TRP A 175 -3.95 -10.88 -14.89
CA TRP A 175 -3.38 -10.08 -13.80
C TRP A 175 -2.65 -8.81 -14.27
N ASP A 176 -2.88 -8.41 -15.51
CA ASP A 176 -2.40 -7.17 -16.10
C ASP A 176 -3.61 -6.37 -16.62
N CYS A 177 -3.48 -5.06 -16.70
CA CYS A 177 -4.55 -4.22 -17.21
C CYS A 177 -4.71 -4.38 -18.72
N THR A 178 -5.93 -4.17 -19.24
CA THR A 178 -6.19 -4.11 -20.68
C THR A 178 -5.40 -2.97 -21.32
N GLU A 179 -5.11 -3.09 -22.62
CA GLU A 179 -4.31 -2.12 -23.38
C GLU A 179 -4.84 -0.67 -23.32
N ASN A 180 -6.13 -0.49 -23.04
CA ASN A 180 -6.74 0.83 -23.00
C ASN A 180 -6.50 1.57 -21.66
N VAL A 181 -6.27 0.84 -20.55
CA VAL A 181 -6.12 1.44 -19.21
C VAL A 181 -4.85 2.28 -19.12
N PRO A 182 -3.66 1.82 -19.56
CA PRO A 182 -2.46 2.64 -19.55
C PRO A 182 -2.58 3.89 -20.42
N ILE A 183 -3.24 3.80 -21.59
CA ILE A 183 -3.45 4.94 -22.50
C ILE A 183 -4.36 5.99 -21.85
N TRP A 184 -5.45 5.55 -21.21
CA TRP A 184 -6.34 6.40 -20.46
C TRP A 184 -5.62 7.07 -19.28
N LEU A 185 -4.90 6.28 -18.48
CA LEU A 185 -4.16 6.77 -17.31
C LEU A 185 -3.11 7.81 -17.71
N ASP A 186 -2.34 7.57 -18.77
CA ASP A 186 -1.36 8.53 -19.31
C ASP A 186 -2.03 9.86 -19.71
N THR A 187 -3.22 9.77 -20.31
CA THR A 187 -4.01 10.96 -20.69
C THR A 187 -4.47 11.74 -19.45
N GLU A 188 -5.00 11.05 -18.43
CA GLU A 188 -5.48 11.72 -17.22
C GLU A 188 -4.33 12.28 -16.37
N LEU A 189 -3.20 11.58 -16.28
CA LEU A 189 -2.00 12.09 -15.60
C LEU A 189 -1.40 13.31 -16.32
N ALA A 190 -1.40 13.32 -17.65
CA ALA A 190 -0.94 14.49 -18.40
C ALA A 190 -1.79 15.73 -18.10
N LYS A 191 -3.14 15.58 -18.08
CA LYS A 191 -4.06 16.66 -17.71
C LYS A 191 -3.83 17.12 -16.27
N ALA A 192 -3.77 16.19 -15.33
CA ALA A 192 -3.54 16.50 -13.91
C ALA A 192 -2.22 17.25 -13.72
N THR A 193 -1.15 16.83 -14.40
CA THR A 193 0.17 17.49 -14.32
C THR A 193 0.16 18.89 -14.94
N GLU A 194 -0.60 19.10 -16.01
CA GLU A 194 -0.79 20.43 -16.63
C GLU A 194 -1.51 21.38 -15.67
N GLU A 195 -2.51 20.90 -14.93
CA GLU A 195 -3.30 21.69 -13.98
C GLU A 195 -2.57 21.94 -12.66
N ALA A 196 -2.01 20.91 -12.04
CA ALA A 196 -1.35 20.95 -10.73
C ALA A 196 0.11 21.44 -10.79
N GLY A 197 0.78 21.24 -11.94
CA GLY A 197 2.24 21.41 -12.03
C GLY A 197 3.00 20.21 -11.45
N THR A 198 4.32 20.32 -11.38
CA THR A 198 5.20 19.21 -10.99
C THR A 198 5.50 19.14 -9.49
N ASN A 199 5.07 20.13 -8.72
CA ASN A 199 5.35 20.23 -7.28
C ASN A 199 4.17 19.78 -6.40
N GLU A 200 3.03 19.47 -7.02
CA GLU A 200 1.84 19.01 -6.34
C GLU A 200 1.62 17.51 -6.61
N PRO A 201 1.28 16.71 -5.59
CA PRO A 201 1.06 15.29 -5.80
C PRO A 201 -0.23 15.01 -6.56
N ILE A 202 -0.17 14.00 -7.42
CA ILE A 202 -1.32 13.40 -8.07
C ILE A 202 -1.52 12.02 -7.45
N PHE A 203 -2.66 11.78 -6.81
CA PHE A 203 -2.96 10.53 -6.13
C PHE A 203 -3.57 9.52 -7.10
N VAL A 204 -2.92 8.36 -7.21
CA VAL A 204 -3.42 7.23 -8.00
C VAL A 204 -3.79 6.11 -7.03
N LEU A 205 -4.96 5.50 -7.20
CA LEU A 205 -5.40 4.34 -6.46
C LEU A 205 -5.58 3.16 -7.42
N GLN A 206 -4.86 2.10 -7.16
CA GLN A 206 -5.02 0.81 -7.81
C GLN A 206 -4.95 -0.31 -6.78
N HIS A 207 -5.32 -1.54 -7.16
CA HIS A 207 -5.25 -2.62 -6.19
C HIS A 207 -3.93 -3.36 -6.22
N ILE A 208 -3.45 -3.74 -7.41
CA ILE A 208 -2.20 -4.49 -7.56
C ILE A 208 -1.01 -3.53 -7.66
N GLY A 209 -0.08 -3.64 -6.73
CA GLY A 209 1.14 -2.83 -6.73
C GLY A 209 2.04 -3.12 -7.93
N ASN A 210 2.80 -2.11 -8.34
CA ASN A 210 3.76 -2.24 -9.42
C ASN A 210 4.98 -3.07 -8.98
N GLN A 211 5.52 -3.87 -9.93
CA GLN A 211 6.66 -4.75 -9.62
C GLN A 211 7.87 -3.95 -9.11
N ASP A 212 8.54 -4.50 -8.11
CA ASP A 212 9.75 -3.93 -7.51
C ASP A 212 9.56 -2.48 -7.01
N THR A 213 8.40 -2.23 -6.37
CA THR A 213 8.10 -0.93 -5.73
C THR A 213 7.90 -1.06 -4.22
N LEU A 214 7.16 -2.05 -3.74
CA LEU A 214 6.80 -2.22 -2.33
C LEU A 214 7.10 -3.65 -1.86
N LEU A 215 7.08 -3.85 -0.56
CA LEU A 215 7.14 -5.20 0.00
C LEU A 215 5.98 -6.05 -0.53
N GLY A 216 6.31 -7.25 -1.03
CA GLY A 216 5.35 -8.15 -1.66
C GLY A 216 5.11 -7.89 -3.15
N THR A 217 5.76 -6.91 -3.78
CA THR A 217 5.59 -6.65 -5.22
C THR A 217 6.68 -7.29 -6.09
N CYS A 218 7.45 -8.24 -5.56
CA CYS A 218 8.42 -9.00 -6.35
C CYS A 218 7.74 -10.05 -7.25
N SER A 219 8.44 -10.46 -8.31
CA SER A 219 7.93 -11.37 -9.34
C SER A 219 7.47 -12.74 -8.82
N HIS A 220 7.95 -13.18 -7.66
CA HIS A 220 7.53 -14.44 -7.04
C HIS A 220 6.15 -14.37 -6.43
N PHE A 221 5.78 -13.20 -5.90
CA PHE A 221 4.53 -13.01 -5.17
C PHE A 221 3.40 -12.57 -6.11
N LEU A 222 3.72 -11.73 -7.07
CA LEU A 222 2.79 -11.21 -8.05
C LEU A 222 3.09 -11.85 -9.40
N SER A 223 2.43 -12.96 -9.69
CA SER A 223 2.38 -13.49 -11.05
C SER A 223 1.54 -12.54 -11.92
N GLY A 224 2.17 -11.61 -12.60
CA GLY A 224 1.49 -10.68 -13.48
C GLY A 224 1.24 -9.31 -12.82
N THR A 225 2.31 -8.66 -12.43
CA THR A 225 2.26 -7.24 -12.04
C THR A 225 1.92 -6.38 -13.22
N CYS A 226 1.20 -5.29 -12.98
CA CYS A 226 0.78 -4.36 -14.02
C CYS A 226 1.96 -3.52 -14.54
N ASN A 227 2.93 -4.18 -15.19
CA ASN A 227 4.13 -3.51 -15.74
C ASN A 227 3.79 -2.40 -16.73
N LYS A 228 2.63 -2.47 -17.38
CA LYS A 228 2.14 -1.43 -18.29
C LYS A 228 1.81 -0.15 -17.53
N LEU A 229 1.21 -0.24 -16.33
CA LEU A 229 0.95 0.93 -15.49
C LEU A 229 2.26 1.51 -14.96
N ASN A 230 3.20 0.68 -14.55
CA ASN A 230 4.52 1.14 -14.10
C ASN A 230 5.21 2.00 -15.16
N ALA A 231 5.14 1.60 -16.43
CA ALA A 231 5.71 2.36 -17.54
C ALA A 231 5.04 3.74 -17.74
N VAL A 232 3.76 3.86 -17.41
CA VAL A 232 3.04 5.14 -17.45
C VAL A 232 3.41 6.00 -16.25
N LEU A 233 3.25 5.47 -15.04
CA LEU A 233 3.50 6.18 -13.78
C LEU A 233 4.92 6.75 -13.71
N SER A 234 5.91 6.01 -14.25
CA SER A 234 7.32 6.40 -14.26
C SER A 234 7.63 7.67 -15.04
N LYS A 235 6.68 8.17 -15.84
CA LYS A 235 6.79 9.45 -16.55
C LYS A 235 6.46 10.66 -15.65
N TYR A 236 5.79 10.42 -14.52
CA TYR A 236 5.22 11.45 -13.66
C TYR A 236 5.77 11.33 -12.23
N PRO A 237 6.91 11.97 -11.91
CA PRO A 237 7.53 11.84 -10.58
C PRO A 237 6.66 12.32 -9.41
N ASN A 238 5.70 13.22 -9.69
CA ASN A 238 4.75 13.73 -8.72
C ASN A 238 3.56 12.81 -8.46
N VAL A 239 3.51 11.64 -9.07
CA VAL A 239 2.51 10.62 -8.73
C VAL A 239 2.81 10.02 -7.36
N VAL A 240 1.75 9.86 -6.57
CA VAL A 240 1.71 9.06 -5.34
C VAL A 240 0.72 7.93 -5.58
N ASP A 241 1.25 6.73 -5.81
CA ASP A 241 0.50 5.52 -6.14
C ASP A 241 0.20 4.70 -4.88
N PHE A 242 -1.07 4.50 -4.58
CA PHE A 242 -1.56 3.69 -3.48
C PHE A 242 -1.99 2.31 -3.98
N SER A 243 -1.42 1.25 -3.41
CA SER A 243 -1.79 -0.11 -3.78
C SER A 243 -1.95 -1.04 -2.58
N GLY A 244 -2.94 -1.95 -2.67
CA GLY A 244 -3.27 -2.98 -1.70
C GLY A 244 -2.68 -4.35 -2.05
N HIS A 245 -3.54 -5.40 -1.96
CA HIS A 245 -3.27 -6.78 -2.38
C HIS A 245 -2.21 -7.53 -1.56
N THR A 246 -1.09 -6.90 -1.28
CA THR A 246 0.04 -7.55 -0.60
C THR A 246 -0.20 -7.74 0.89
N HIS A 247 -1.17 -7.04 1.48
CA HIS A 247 -1.52 -7.04 2.91
C HIS A 247 -0.34 -6.77 3.85
N TYR A 248 0.81 -6.32 3.34
CA TYR A 248 1.92 -5.92 4.20
C TYR A 248 1.63 -4.57 4.84
N LEU A 249 2.18 -4.38 6.03
CA LEU A 249 1.73 -3.36 6.97
C LEU A 249 2.30 -1.99 6.70
N GLN A 250 1.50 -0.97 6.99
CA GLN A 250 1.90 0.43 6.82
C GLN A 250 2.98 0.86 7.81
N ASN A 251 3.08 0.26 8.99
CA ASN A 251 4.18 0.53 9.92
C ASN A 251 5.49 -0.14 9.52
N ASP A 252 5.50 -0.97 8.47
CA ASP A 252 6.73 -1.50 7.91
C ASP A 252 7.60 -0.39 7.29
N GLN A 253 8.92 -0.54 7.41
CA GLN A 253 9.88 0.42 6.88
C GLN A 253 9.88 0.48 5.35
N CYS A 254 9.42 -0.58 4.68
CA CYS A 254 9.29 -0.68 3.23
C CYS A 254 7.87 -0.42 2.70
N ALA A 255 6.96 0.11 3.53
CA ALA A 255 5.61 0.48 3.11
C ALA A 255 5.56 1.71 2.19
N ILE A 256 6.66 2.45 2.08
CA ILE A 256 6.84 3.57 1.16
C ILE A 256 8.10 3.32 0.34
N HIS A 257 8.01 3.51 -0.98
CA HIS A 257 9.15 3.40 -1.88
C HIS A 257 9.11 4.49 -2.94
N GLN A 258 10.28 5.04 -3.26
CA GLN A 258 10.44 6.10 -4.25
C GLN A 258 11.56 5.73 -5.23
N LYS A 259 11.23 5.67 -6.53
CA LYS A 259 12.18 5.40 -7.62
C LYS A 259 11.92 6.34 -8.79
N ASP A 260 10.89 6.08 -9.57
CA ASP A 260 10.44 6.95 -10.64
C ASP A 260 9.25 7.81 -10.21
N PHE A 261 8.49 7.34 -9.25
CA PHE A 261 7.37 7.98 -8.56
C PHE A 261 7.33 7.47 -7.12
N THR A 262 6.35 7.92 -6.34
CA THR A 262 6.15 7.43 -4.97
C THR A 262 5.12 6.31 -4.95
N SER A 263 5.48 5.14 -4.42
CA SER A 263 4.56 4.03 -4.13
C SER A 263 4.31 3.91 -2.63
N ILE A 264 3.06 3.73 -2.23
CA ILE A 264 2.65 3.58 -0.84
C ILE A 264 1.74 2.36 -0.72
N GLY A 265 2.15 1.38 0.08
CA GLY A 265 1.33 0.22 0.41
C GLY A 265 0.18 0.60 1.35
N THR A 266 -1.04 0.23 1.00
CA THR A 266 -2.24 0.58 1.79
C THR A 266 -2.51 -0.37 2.94
N GLY A 267 -1.69 -1.42 3.07
CA GLY A 267 -1.80 -2.39 4.15
C GLY A 267 -3.07 -3.24 4.07
N THR A 268 -3.71 -3.42 5.20
CA THR A 268 -4.94 -4.22 5.29
C THR A 268 -5.77 -3.85 6.52
N LEU A 269 -7.09 -3.91 6.38
CA LEU A 269 -8.00 -3.88 7.53
C LEU A 269 -8.24 -5.27 8.13
N ASN A 270 -7.71 -6.35 7.52
CA ASN A 270 -8.16 -7.69 7.86
C ASN A 270 -7.08 -8.63 8.40
N TYR A 271 -6.04 -8.95 7.61
CA TYR A 271 -4.96 -9.85 8.01
C TYR A 271 -3.68 -9.54 7.26
N THR A 272 -2.52 -9.75 7.87
CA THR A 272 -1.25 -9.64 7.13
C THR A 272 -0.95 -10.92 6.36
N MET A 273 -0.25 -10.78 5.23
CA MET A 273 0.22 -11.94 4.48
C MET A 273 1.34 -12.66 5.23
N ARG A 274 1.56 -13.90 4.83
CA ARG A 274 2.70 -14.72 5.24
C ARG A 274 3.96 -14.20 4.53
N GLN A 275 5.10 -14.42 5.12
CA GLN A 275 6.35 -14.25 4.40
C GLN A 275 6.54 -15.42 3.43
N TYR A 276 7.23 -15.17 2.33
CA TYR A 276 7.51 -16.20 1.33
C TYR A 276 9.01 -16.46 1.24
N ASN A 277 9.34 -17.73 1.07
CA ASN A 277 10.69 -18.20 0.74
C ASN A 277 10.61 -18.96 -0.60
N GLY A 278 10.61 -18.23 -1.71
CA GLY A 278 10.29 -18.83 -3.00
C GLY A 278 8.88 -19.44 -2.98
N PRO A 279 8.74 -20.75 -3.25
CA PRO A 279 7.43 -21.43 -3.24
C PRO A 279 6.88 -21.73 -1.83
N GLU A 280 7.69 -21.58 -0.78
CA GLU A 280 7.31 -21.93 0.58
C GLU A 280 6.76 -20.71 1.33
N GLU A 281 5.67 -20.93 2.06
CA GLU A 281 5.09 -19.94 2.96
C GLU A 281 5.69 -20.06 4.35
N ILE A 282 6.17 -18.95 4.89
CA ILE A 282 6.63 -18.86 6.28
C ILE A 282 5.47 -18.27 7.08
N PRO A 283 4.80 -19.05 7.95
CA PRO A 283 3.68 -18.57 8.73
C PRO A 283 4.12 -17.48 9.71
N ILE A 284 3.27 -16.46 9.85
CA ILE A 284 3.40 -15.41 10.87
C ILE A 284 2.35 -15.67 11.95
N GLU A 285 2.78 -15.71 13.19
CA GLU A 285 1.87 -15.82 14.33
C GLU A 285 0.97 -14.58 14.40
N ASN A 286 -0.29 -14.78 14.82
CA ASN A 286 -1.28 -13.71 14.98
C ASN A 286 -1.54 -12.86 13.73
N LYS A 287 -1.34 -13.41 12.54
CA LYS A 287 -1.53 -12.67 11.26
C LYS A 287 -2.90 -12.00 11.11
N ASN A 288 -3.93 -12.50 11.81
CA ASN A 288 -5.29 -11.96 11.78
C ASN A 288 -5.50 -10.82 12.80
N GLU A 289 -4.52 -10.53 13.64
CA GLU A 289 -4.58 -9.48 14.66
C GLU A 289 -4.01 -8.16 14.13
N VAL A 290 -4.36 -7.82 12.90
CA VAL A 290 -3.92 -6.63 12.18
C VAL A 290 -5.11 -5.87 11.64
N SER A 291 -5.09 -4.56 11.78
CA SER A 291 -6.03 -3.65 11.12
C SER A 291 -5.43 -2.25 11.12
N GLN A 292 -4.82 -1.85 10.02
CA GLN A 292 -4.10 -0.57 9.93
C GLN A 292 -4.64 0.29 8.80
N VAL A 293 -4.57 1.61 8.97
CA VAL A 293 -4.86 2.60 7.94
C VAL A 293 -3.83 3.72 7.97
N TRP A 294 -3.58 4.32 6.82
CA TRP A 294 -2.89 5.60 6.75
C TRP A 294 -3.84 6.75 7.10
N VAL A 295 -3.38 7.66 7.96
CA VAL A 295 -3.89 9.02 8.06
C VAL A 295 -2.87 9.92 7.37
N ILE A 296 -3.23 10.45 6.20
CA ILE A 296 -2.36 11.26 5.36
C ILE A 296 -2.85 12.68 5.39
N GLU A 297 -1.95 13.60 5.62
CA GLU A 297 -2.23 15.03 5.77
C GLU A 297 -1.34 15.83 4.84
N MET A 298 -1.92 16.86 4.21
CA MET A 298 -1.19 17.81 3.36
C MET A 298 -1.20 19.19 4.00
N ASP A 299 -0.08 19.86 4.02
CA ASP A 299 -0.01 21.27 4.41
C ASP A 299 -0.22 22.21 3.20
N GLY A 300 -0.18 23.52 3.45
CA GLY A 300 -0.36 24.53 2.39
C GLY A 300 0.79 24.63 1.38
N ARG A 301 1.85 23.82 1.51
CA ARG A 301 2.98 23.71 0.58
C ARG A 301 3.07 22.33 -0.07
N HIS A 302 2.02 21.54 0.03
CA HIS A 302 1.96 20.17 -0.46
C HIS A 302 2.93 19.19 0.24
N LYS A 303 3.50 19.57 1.39
CA LYS A 303 4.23 18.62 2.23
C LYS A 303 3.25 17.61 2.78
N MET A 304 3.56 16.32 2.60
CA MET A 304 2.75 15.22 3.05
C MET A 304 3.28 14.68 4.38
N ARG A 305 2.38 14.48 5.34
CA ARG A 305 2.62 13.75 6.58
C ARG A 305 1.82 12.47 6.58
N LEU A 306 2.48 11.34 6.81
CA LEU A 306 1.88 10.01 6.82
C LEU A 306 1.98 9.43 8.23
N LYS A 307 0.85 9.03 8.77
CA LYS A 307 0.69 8.47 10.13
C LYS A 307 -0.03 7.13 10.03
N VAL A 308 0.46 6.10 10.70
CA VAL A 308 -0.21 4.79 10.75
C VAL A 308 -1.12 4.73 11.96
N TRP A 309 -2.40 4.51 11.73
CA TRP A 309 -3.37 4.23 12.79
C TRP A 309 -3.66 2.73 12.86
N ASP A 310 -3.51 2.15 14.04
CA ASP A 310 -3.94 0.77 14.31
C ASP A 310 -5.36 0.76 14.88
N VAL A 311 -6.29 0.21 14.11
CA VAL A 311 -7.72 0.17 14.45
C VAL A 311 -8.01 -0.73 15.64
N LEU A 312 -7.22 -1.79 15.86
CA LEU A 312 -7.40 -2.72 16.97
C LEU A 312 -6.85 -2.18 18.28
N GLN A 313 -5.79 -1.35 18.22
CA GLN A 313 -5.14 -0.76 19.38
C GLN A 313 -5.60 0.67 19.65
N GLU A 314 -6.38 1.26 18.74
CA GLU A 314 -6.89 2.64 18.81
C GLU A 314 -5.77 3.69 19.06
N LYS A 315 -4.64 3.55 18.33
CA LYS A 315 -3.49 4.44 18.50
C LYS A 315 -2.68 4.58 17.21
N PHE A 316 -1.90 5.64 17.14
CA PHE A 316 -0.84 5.77 16.14
C PHE A 316 0.34 4.85 16.45
N LEU A 317 0.96 4.31 15.39
CA LEU A 317 2.12 3.43 15.46
C LEU A 317 3.34 4.10 14.86
N GLY A 318 4.47 4.02 15.56
CA GLY A 318 5.75 4.55 15.08
C GLY A 318 5.78 6.08 15.01
N GLU A 319 6.75 6.57 14.25
CA GLU A 319 6.95 8.02 14.01
C GLU A 319 6.23 8.45 12.74
N ASP A 320 5.87 9.74 12.68
CA ASP A 320 5.33 10.35 11.47
C ASP A 320 6.38 10.33 10.35
N ARG A 321 5.95 9.98 9.14
CA ARG A 321 6.78 9.99 7.94
C ARG A 321 6.41 11.18 7.08
N TYR A 322 7.40 11.72 6.33
CA TYR A 322 7.18 12.91 5.53
C TYR A 322 7.66 12.74 4.10
N ILE A 323 6.91 13.30 3.15
CA ILE A 323 7.32 13.52 1.76
C ILE A 323 7.22 15.03 1.53
N GLU A 324 8.37 15.68 1.29
CA GLU A 324 8.45 17.13 1.23
C GLU A 324 8.40 17.68 -0.18
N ALA A 325 8.73 16.88 -1.17
CA ALA A 325 8.72 17.24 -2.58
C ALA A 325 8.57 15.99 -3.48
N TYR A 326 8.21 16.21 -4.74
CA TYR A 326 7.77 15.14 -5.66
C TYR A 326 8.65 15.07 -6.92
N SER A 327 9.92 15.47 -6.83
CA SER A 327 10.89 15.26 -7.90
C SER A 327 11.83 14.12 -7.57
N LYS A 328 12.38 13.45 -8.58
CA LYS A 328 13.30 12.33 -8.37
C LYS A 328 14.52 12.70 -7.51
N ASP A 329 15.01 13.92 -7.63
CA ASP A 329 16.15 14.39 -6.85
C ASP A 329 15.83 14.61 -5.36
N SER A 330 14.54 14.67 -4.99
CA SER A 330 14.06 14.85 -3.62
C SER A 330 13.66 13.54 -2.93
N PHE A 331 13.73 12.42 -3.63
CA PHE A 331 13.29 11.14 -3.10
C PHE A 331 14.22 10.64 -2.00
N ILE A 332 13.62 10.25 -0.87
CA ILE A 332 14.32 9.76 0.33
C ILE A 332 13.98 8.32 0.69
N TYR A 333 12.86 7.78 0.18
CA TYR A 333 12.45 6.40 0.41
C TYR A 333 12.95 5.47 -0.71
N THR A 334 14.22 5.62 -1.10
CA THR A 334 14.87 4.92 -2.19
C THR A 334 15.31 3.50 -1.79
N GLU A 335 15.65 2.67 -2.77
CA GLU A 335 16.07 1.28 -2.56
C GLU A 335 17.37 1.18 -1.75
N ASP A 336 18.28 2.12 -1.94
CA ASP A 336 19.61 2.16 -1.33
C ASP A 336 19.64 2.72 0.10
N ARG A 337 18.48 3.10 0.66
CA ARG A 337 18.37 3.57 2.04
C ARG A 337 18.65 2.49 3.10
N PHE A 338 18.62 1.21 2.70
CA PHE A 338 18.85 0.08 3.58
C PHE A 338 20.03 -0.77 3.09
N THR A 339 20.85 -1.20 4.04
CA THR A 339 21.98 -2.10 3.81
C THR A 339 21.92 -3.26 4.81
N SER A 340 22.77 -4.27 4.60
CA SER A 340 22.93 -5.37 5.57
C SER A 340 23.45 -4.90 6.93
N GLU A 341 24.12 -3.74 6.99
CA GLU A 341 24.65 -3.17 8.24
C GLU A 341 23.53 -2.58 9.13
N ASP A 342 22.39 -2.23 8.51
CA ASP A 342 21.21 -1.72 9.24
C ASP A 342 20.42 -2.85 9.90
N LEU A 343 20.74 -4.12 9.61
CA LEU A 343 20.08 -5.30 10.17
C LEU A 343 21.00 -6.01 11.16
N PHE A 344 20.78 -5.83 12.47
CA PHE A 344 21.68 -6.33 13.49
C PHE A 344 20.94 -6.73 14.79
N PHE A 345 21.58 -7.63 15.53
CA PHE A 345 21.16 -8.02 16.88
C PHE A 345 21.71 -7.03 17.92
N PRO A 346 21.15 -7.00 19.15
CA PRO A 346 21.73 -6.26 20.26
C PRO A 346 23.19 -6.64 20.50
N GLU A 347 24.01 -5.68 20.94
CA GLU A 347 25.42 -5.94 21.24
C GLU A 347 25.57 -7.06 22.30
N GLY A 348 26.43 -8.03 22.00
CA GLY A 348 26.65 -9.18 22.87
C GLY A 348 25.56 -10.24 22.86
N ALA A 349 24.59 -10.14 21.94
CA ALA A 349 23.55 -11.15 21.80
C ALA A 349 24.14 -12.53 21.45
N VAL A 350 23.66 -13.56 22.16
CA VAL A 350 24.04 -14.96 21.96
C VAL A 350 22.77 -15.80 22.07
N PRO A 351 22.56 -16.81 21.21
CA PRO A 351 21.47 -17.76 21.39
C PRO A 351 21.66 -18.59 22.67
N GLU A 352 20.60 -18.87 23.37
CA GLU A 352 20.57 -19.70 24.58
C GLU A 352 20.10 -21.11 24.23
N VAL A 353 20.81 -22.14 24.68
CA VAL A 353 20.35 -23.53 24.61
C VAL A 353 19.46 -23.80 25.82
N THR A 354 18.15 -23.82 25.61
CA THR A 354 17.18 -24.01 26.70
C THR A 354 16.95 -25.49 27.02
N TYR A 355 17.19 -26.36 26.04
CA TYR A 355 16.98 -27.79 26.17
C TYR A 355 17.84 -28.56 25.17
N VAL A 356 18.37 -29.73 25.58
CA VAL A 356 19.09 -30.65 24.69
C VAL A 356 18.89 -32.11 25.11
N THR A 357 18.61 -32.98 24.13
CA THR A 357 18.54 -34.44 24.30
C THR A 357 19.64 -35.16 23.51
N SER A 358 19.43 -36.46 23.28
CA SER A 358 20.30 -37.25 22.38
C SER A 358 20.09 -36.89 20.91
N ASP A 359 18.94 -36.33 20.52
CA ASP A 359 18.57 -36.13 19.13
C ASP A 359 17.87 -34.79 18.85
N SER A 360 17.77 -33.91 19.87
CA SER A 360 17.09 -32.63 19.72
C SER A 360 17.73 -31.49 20.51
N VAL A 361 17.49 -30.27 20.07
CA VAL A 361 17.88 -29.03 20.74
C VAL A 361 16.78 -27.99 20.61
N ALA A 362 16.51 -27.26 21.70
CA ALA A 362 15.70 -26.05 21.68
C ALA A 362 16.58 -24.84 22.01
N LEU A 363 16.39 -23.79 21.24
CA LEU A 363 17.15 -22.55 21.33
C LEU A 363 16.18 -21.38 21.54
N GLU A 364 16.63 -20.39 22.29
CA GLU A 364 16.03 -19.05 22.34
C GLU A 364 17.06 -17.99 21.97
N PHE A 365 16.65 -16.97 21.25
CA PHE A 365 17.52 -15.86 20.87
C PHE A 365 16.75 -14.54 20.86
N PRO A 366 17.43 -13.39 21.07
CA PRO A 366 16.78 -12.09 21.02
C PRO A 366 16.37 -11.73 19.59
N ARG A 367 15.39 -10.84 19.47
CA ARG A 367 15.09 -10.16 18.21
C ARG A 367 16.22 -9.22 17.81
N THR A 368 16.14 -8.68 16.57
CA THR A 368 16.98 -7.55 16.16
C THR A 368 16.86 -6.39 17.14
N ALA A 369 17.90 -5.58 17.24
CA ALA A 369 17.88 -4.40 18.11
C ALA A 369 16.73 -3.43 17.72
N PRO A 370 16.16 -2.68 18.68
CA PRO A 370 15.05 -1.75 18.39
C PRO A 370 15.35 -0.70 17.32
N GLU A 371 16.61 -0.26 17.24
CA GLU A 371 17.13 0.70 16.26
C GLU A 371 17.50 0.07 14.92
N SER A 372 17.51 -1.27 14.84
CA SER A 372 17.77 -2.01 13.61
C SER A 372 16.55 -2.00 12.68
N LEU A 373 16.77 -2.37 11.42
CA LEU A 373 15.69 -2.83 10.56
C LEU A 373 14.94 -3.99 11.25
N ASN A 374 13.62 -4.05 11.08
CA ASN A 374 12.86 -5.19 11.57
C ASN A 374 13.29 -6.46 10.84
N GLY A 375 13.82 -7.42 11.55
CA GLY A 375 13.98 -8.79 11.05
C GLY A 375 12.58 -9.39 10.89
N ARG A 376 12.12 -9.55 9.64
CA ARG A 376 10.80 -10.14 9.34
C ARG A 376 10.82 -11.65 9.46
N VAL A 377 12.00 -12.23 9.19
CA VAL A 377 12.25 -13.66 9.23
C VAL A 377 13.58 -13.87 9.94
N TYR A 378 13.66 -14.94 10.71
CA TYR A 378 14.94 -15.45 11.21
C TYR A 378 15.26 -16.77 10.54
N ARG A 379 16.49 -16.90 10.06
CA ARG A 379 17.06 -18.14 9.58
C ARG A 379 17.95 -18.72 10.68
N VAL A 380 17.70 -19.98 11.07
CA VAL A 380 18.51 -20.70 12.04
C VAL A 380 19.05 -21.94 11.37
N ASP A 381 20.37 -22.04 11.25
CA ASP A 381 21.06 -23.17 10.64
C ASP A 381 21.85 -23.95 11.71
N ILE A 382 21.77 -25.30 11.69
CA ILE A 382 22.55 -26.20 12.50
C ILE A 382 23.73 -26.72 11.68
N TRP A 383 24.93 -26.53 12.19
CA TRP A 383 26.18 -26.84 11.54
C TRP A 383 26.94 -27.91 12.34
N THR A 384 27.57 -28.88 11.65
CA THR A 384 28.56 -29.77 12.24
C THR A 384 29.91 -29.06 12.41
N ALA A 385 30.82 -29.66 13.16
CA ALA A 385 32.16 -29.10 13.42
C ALA A 385 33.01 -28.93 12.14
N ASP A 386 32.75 -29.71 11.10
CA ASP A 386 33.44 -29.62 9.81
C ASP A 386 32.84 -28.52 8.87
N GLY A 387 31.80 -27.84 9.32
CA GLY A 387 31.20 -26.73 8.57
C GLY A 387 30.09 -27.14 7.60
N THR A 388 29.49 -28.31 7.78
CA THR A 388 28.34 -28.77 7.00
C THR A 388 27.04 -28.36 7.68
N VAL A 389 26.12 -27.79 6.93
CA VAL A 389 24.73 -27.53 7.41
C VAL A 389 23.97 -28.85 7.38
N VAL A 390 23.43 -29.26 8.51
CA VAL A 390 22.66 -30.52 8.64
C VAL A 390 21.17 -30.27 8.74
N ASP A 391 20.75 -29.10 9.20
CA ASP A 391 19.33 -28.69 9.27
C ASP A 391 19.23 -27.16 9.26
N GLY A 392 18.07 -26.61 8.86
CA GLY A 392 17.82 -25.17 8.84
C GLY A 392 16.32 -24.86 8.88
N LYS A 393 15.96 -23.81 9.62
CA LYS A 393 14.57 -23.35 9.76
C LYS A 393 14.46 -21.87 9.47
N LEU A 394 13.33 -21.49 8.87
CA LEU A 394 12.90 -20.12 8.69
C LEU A 394 11.72 -19.85 9.64
N ILE A 395 11.79 -18.77 10.37
CA ILE A 395 10.81 -18.37 11.39
C ILE A 395 10.31 -16.99 11.06
N GLY A 396 9.06 -16.89 10.63
CA GLY A 396 8.35 -15.61 10.50
C GLY A 396 7.91 -15.10 11.87
N ILE A 397 8.04 -13.83 12.10
CA ILE A 397 7.68 -13.23 13.37
C ILE A 397 6.60 -12.15 13.22
N ASN A 398 5.82 -11.98 14.30
CA ASN A 398 4.98 -10.81 14.46
C ASN A 398 5.86 -9.60 14.80
N TYR A 399 5.84 -8.56 13.97
CA TYR A 399 6.59 -7.31 14.17
C TYR A 399 5.68 -6.07 14.17
N PHE A 400 4.37 -6.26 14.17
CA PHE A 400 3.40 -5.22 13.82
C PHE A 400 2.55 -4.73 15.00
N ASP A 401 2.33 -5.52 16.05
CA ASP A 401 1.41 -5.14 17.13
C ASP A 401 2.11 -4.55 18.36
N GLY A 402 3.43 -4.60 18.41
CA GLY A 402 4.23 -4.14 19.55
C GLY A 402 4.04 -4.97 20.82
N LYS A 403 3.40 -6.14 20.71
CA LYS A 403 3.13 -7.08 21.83
C LYS A 403 3.86 -8.39 21.65
N TYR A 404 4.99 -8.37 21.04
CA TYR A 404 5.76 -9.56 20.75
C TYR A 404 6.76 -9.88 21.86
N ASP A 405 7.05 -11.18 22.03
CA ASP A 405 8.08 -11.63 22.94
C ASP A 405 9.46 -11.07 22.53
N GLU A 406 10.26 -10.68 23.49
CA GLU A 406 11.62 -10.18 23.26
C GLU A 406 12.54 -11.26 22.70
N LYS A 407 12.18 -12.54 22.86
CA LYS A 407 12.93 -13.70 22.39
C LYS A 407 12.12 -14.51 21.38
N VAL A 408 12.82 -15.13 20.47
CA VAL A 408 12.31 -16.09 19.48
C VAL A 408 12.81 -17.48 19.86
N SER A 409 11.91 -18.48 19.83
CA SER A 409 12.21 -19.87 20.17
C SER A 409 12.19 -20.75 18.92
N VAL A 410 13.09 -21.73 18.86
CA VAL A 410 13.14 -22.74 17.80
C VAL A 410 13.61 -24.09 18.33
N GLU A 411 13.05 -25.17 17.81
CA GLU A 411 13.46 -26.53 18.14
C GLU A 411 13.90 -27.28 16.87
N PHE A 412 14.98 -28.07 17.01
CA PHE A 412 15.46 -28.99 16.00
C PHE A 412 15.45 -30.42 16.57
N THR A 413 15.11 -31.39 15.72
CA THR A 413 15.04 -32.82 16.04
C THR A 413 15.76 -33.64 14.98
N GLY A 414 16.09 -34.89 15.29
CA GLY A 414 16.76 -35.78 14.33
C GLY A 414 18.26 -35.56 14.24
N LEU A 415 18.86 -34.95 15.27
CA LEU A 415 20.31 -34.78 15.38
C LEU A 415 20.97 -36.08 15.83
N GLU A 416 22.23 -36.26 15.45
CA GLU A 416 23.02 -37.44 15.87
C GLU A 416 23.42 -37.34 17.36
N PRO A 417 23.32 -38.42 18.13
CA PRO A 417 23.72 -38.44 19.53
C PRO A 417 25.20 -38.16 19.74
N LYS A 418 25.54 -37.59 20.89
CA LYS A 418 26.90 -37.31 21.35
C LYS A 418 27.75 -36.48 20.38
N THR A 419 27.07 -35.73 19.50
CA THR A 419 27.69 -34.95 18.42
C THR A 419 27.67 -33.45 18.81
N GLU A 420 28.79 -32.78 18.49
CA GLU A 420 28.92 -31.34 18.67
C GLU A 420 28.40 -30.59 17.47
N TYR A 421 27.59 -29.59 17.72
CA TYR A 421 26.95 -28.72 16.70
C TYR A 421 27.13 -27.25 17.04
N LYS A 422 27.06 -26.42 16.02
CA LYS A 422 26.97 -24.98 16.13
C LYS A 422 25.62 -24.52 15.53
N ALA A 423 24.83 -23.77 16.27
CA ALA A 423 23.69 -23.06 15.74
C ALA A 423 24.10 -21.64 15.33
N LYS A 424 23.71 -21.22 14.14
CA LYS A 424 23.86 -19.84 13.66
C LYS A 424 22.47 -19.26 13.38
N VAL A 425 22.23 -18.07 13.92
CA VAL A 425 20.98 -17.34 13.75
C VAL A 425 21.25 -16.07 12.97
N PHE A 426 20.53 -15.88 11.89
CA PHE A 426 20.55 -14.69 11.06
C PHE A 426 19.18 -14.02 11.11
N ALA A 427 19.14 -12.71 11.29
CA ALA A 427 17.96 -11.95 10.92
C ALA A 427 17.96 -11.74 9.39
N VAL A 428 16.78 -11.79 8.78
CA VAL A 428 16.59 -11.68 7.33
C VAL A 428 15.54 -10.63 7.04
N ASN A 429 15.82 -9.77 6.08
CA ASN A 429 14.90 -8.75 5.60
C ASN A 429 15.07 -8.55 4.09
N GLY A 430 14.20 -7.80 3.45
CA GLY A 430 14.27 -7.48 2.03
C GLY A 430 13.45 -6.24 1.71
N VAL A 431 13.77 -5.54 0.64
CA VAL A 431 13.04 -4.33 0.22
C VAL A 431 11.68 -4.71 -0.37
N TYR A 432 11.67 -5.65 -1.31
CA TYR A 432 10.45 -6.05 -2.03
C TYR A 432 9.88 -7.38 -1.60
N CYS A 433 10.74 -8.30 -1.19
CA CYS A 433 10.38 -9.58 -0.60
C CYS A 433 11.54 -10.11 0.26
N VAL A 434 11.24 -11.07 1.12
CA VAL A 434 12.26 -11.92 1.72
C VAL A 434 12.37 -13.16 0.84
N ASP A 435 13.35 -13.20 -0.03
CA ASP A 435 13.68 -14.37 -0.85
C ASP A 435 15.08 -14.86 -0.48
N VAL A 436 15.12 -15.91 0.32
CA VAL A 436 16.41 -16.49 0.74
C VAL A 436 17.17 -17.19 -0.39
N ALA A 437 16.55 -17.35 -1.56
CA ALA A 437 17.22 -17.83 -2.77
C ALA A 437 17.77 -16.68 -3.64
N ASP A 438 17.22 -15.47 -3.52
CA ASP A 438 17.73 -14.27 -4.21
C ASP A 438 18.42 -13.31 -3.21
N PHE A 439 19.72 -13.43 -3.13
CA PHE A 439 20.56 -12.62 -2.24
C PHE A 439 20.77 -11.19 -2.73
N THR A 440 20.30 -10.82 -3.91
CA THR A 440 20.50 -9.46 -4.46
C THR A 440 19.59 -8.42 -3.81
N LYS A 441 18.43 -8.85 -3.29
CA LYS A 441 17.42 -8.01 -2.68
C LYS A 441 17.09 -8.40 -1.23
N THR A 442 17.78 -9.40 -0.70
CA THR A 442 17.63 -9.91 0.66
C THR A 442 18.83 -9.55 1.49
N PHE A 443 18.61 -8.97 2.66
CA PHE A 443 19.64 -8.59 3.61
C PHE A 443 19.75 -9.62 4.71
N TYR A 444 20.99 -9.95 5.10
CA TYR A 444 21.29 -10.83 6.23
C TYR A 444 22.10 -10.05 7.26
N SER A 445 21.71 -10.17 8.53
CA SER A 445 22.55 -9.70 9.62
C SER A 445 23.84 -10.53 9.72
N ALA A 446 24.84 -10.00 10.44
CA ALA A 446 25.87 -10.86 11.01
C ALA A 446 25.19 -11.91 11.92
N PRO A 447 25.63 -13.19 11.91
CA PRO A 447 25.02 -14.22 12.74
C PRO A 447 25.39 -14.06 14.20
N ILE A 448 24.45 -14.41 15.09
CA ILE A 448 24.77 -14.77 16.47
C ILE A 448 24.86 -16.30 16.56
N GLU A 449 25.77 -16.83 17.39
CA GLU A 449 26.12 -18.25 17.37
C GLU A 449 26.18 -18.85 18.76
N VAL A 450 25.85 -20.15 18.86
CA VAL A 450 26.07 -20.95 20.06
C VAL A 450 26.52 -22.38 19.69
N THR A 451 27.41 -22.96 20.47
CA THR A 451 27.83 -24.36 20.33
C THR A 451 27.14 -25.21 21.39
N PHE A 452 26.69 -26.39 21.02
CA PHE A 452 26.06 -27.35 21.94
C PHE A 452 26.46 -28.78 21.56
N LYS A 453 26.22 -29.72 22.48
CA LYS A 453 26.46 -31.14 22.26
C LYS A 453 25.23 -31.94 22.66
N THR A 454 24.76 -32.82 21.77
CA THR A 454 23.69 -33.77 22.05
C THR A 454 24.12 -34.80 23.12
N LYS A 455 23.16 -35.32 23.90
CA LYS A 455 23.41 -36.28 25.01
C LYS A 455 23.71 -37.67 24.50
#